data_598e500e512a45790cc18652f845f582
#
_entry.id   598e500e512a45790cc18652f845f582
#
_cell.length_a   1.000
_cell.length_b   1.000
_cell.length_c   1.000
_cell.angle_alpha   90.00
_cell.angle_beta   90.00
_cell.angle_gamma   90.00
#
_symmetry.space_group_name_H-M   'P 1'
#
loop_
_entity.id
_entity.type
_entity.pdbx_description
1 polymer ?
#
loop_
_entity_poly.entity_id
_entity_poly.type
_entity_poly.pdbx_seq_one_letter_code
_entity_poly.pdbx_strand_id
1 'polypeptide(L)'
;MRKSTYSGDILGIGLATLWVSTLMLAGCAPKEAAPIFGFPPVAVQATGETEPVGTVAADAADDPAIWRNAATPANSLIVATDKQAGLYVYGLDGKIRSFIDAGRVNNVDLIEVGERIIVAASDRNMIAQSRIALFVLNPDDAKLSPLGHVASGPGEGYGICIKEADAPGKLEIFAVLKAGAINHVEVDVGATSATANVVHTMDVPTQPEGCVVDKAGNLYVGEERAGIWRFPAARGGGSTGTMIAPIDNQRLVADVEGLTIIRDAGGAEYLIASSQGDNAYAVWSLPEMRYIGRFAITAGSFGATSETDGIAAMAGDFGPDYPDGLFIAQDGNNAPAAQNFKLVGWQAVKAALGIQ
;
A
#
# COMPACT_ATOMS: atom_id res chain seq x y z
N MET A 1 83.49 39.33 -36.31
CA MET A 1 84.77 39.63 -35.61
C MET A 1 84.75 39.04 -34.25
N ARG A 2 85.80 38.31 -33.89
CA ARG A 2 86.22 37.78 -32.59
C ARG A 2 85.25 36.80 -31.91
N LYS A 3 85.48 35.47 -31.93
CA LYS A 3 86.49 34.70 -31.18
C LYS A 3 86.30 34.83 -29.67
N SER A 4 85.97 33.75 -29.01
CA SER A 4 86.89 32.82 -28.31
C SER A 4 86.22 32.51 -26.95
N THR A 5 86.23 31.49 -26.23
CA THR A 5 86.94 30.21 -26.16
C THR A 5 86.34 29.46 -24.96
N TYR A 6 86.26 28.17 -25.09
CA TYR A 6 86.41 27.10 -24.11
C TYR A 6 86.43 27.40 -22.58
N SER A 7 85.65 26.67 -21.83
CA SER A 7 86.16 25.77 -20.78
C SER A 7 85.06 24.83 -20.30
N GLY A 8 85.33 23.58 -20.31
CA GLY A 8 84.48 22.53 -19.79
C GLY A 8 84.75 22.32 -18.31
N ASP A 9 83.81 21.77 -17.68
CA ASP A 9 84.06 20.88 -16.54
C ASP A 9 82.92 19.86 -16.40
N ILE A 10 83.35 18.66 -16.21
CA ILE A 10 82.58 17.45 -15.94
C ILE A 10 82.22 17.47 -14.46
N LEU A 11 81.01 17.10 -14.07
CA LEU A 11 80.79 16.19 -12.94
C LEU A 11 79.29 16.03 -12.61
N GLY A 12 78.92 14.83 -12.33
CA GLY A 12 77.97 14.53 -11.28
C GLY A 12 76.63 14.02 -11.75
N ILE A 13 76.54 12.76 -12.16
CA ILE A 13 75.29 12.04 -12.22
C ILE A 13 74.86 11.70 -10.79
N GLY A 14 73.91 12.49 -10.27
CA GLY A 14 73.22 12.17 -9.03
C GLY A 14 71.87 11.42 -9.34
N LEU A 15 71.87 10.12 -9.16
CA LEU A 15 70.59 9.35 -9.16
C LEU A 15 69.75 9.76 -7.92
N ALA A 16 68.76 10.60 -8.14
CA ALA A 16 67.72 10.85 -7.14
C ALA A 16 66.68 9.76 -7.26
N THR A 17 66.72 8.77 -6.36
CA THR A 17 65.66 7.79 -6.17
C THR A 17 64.44 8.46 -5.57
N LEU A 18 63.45 8.71 -6.42
CA LEU A 18 62.10 9.16 -5.97
C LEU A 18 61.37 7.99 -5.28
N TRP A 19 61.27 8.05 -3.96
CA TRP A 19 60.38 7.18 -3.21
C TRP A 19 58.93 7.69 -3.40
N VAL A 20 58.14 7.02 -4.26
CA VAL A 20 56.70 7.23 -4.35
C VAL A 20 56.06 6.48 -3.20
N SER A 21 55.75 7.20 -2.14
CA SER A 21 54.93 6.67 -1.04
C SER A 21 53.48 6.59 -1.52
N THR A 22 53.07 5.40 -1.95
CA THR A 22 51.65 5.10 -2.21
C THR A 22 50.89 5.08 -0.87
N LEU A 23 50.21 6.17 -0.54
CA LEU A 23 49.21 6.17 0.53
C LEU A 23 48.06 5.27 0.09
N MET A 24 47.96 4.07 0.64
CA MET A 24 46.79 3.27 0.56
C MET A 24 45.69 3.94 1.42
N LEU A 25 44.79 4.67 0.79
CA LEU A 25 43.51 5.05 1.39
C LEU A 25 42.70 3.77 1.55
N ALA A 26 42.75 3.19 2.74
CA ALA A 26 41.80 2.18 3.15
C ALA A 26 40.45 2.89 3.22
N GLY A 27 39.69 2.87 2.12
CA GLY A 27 38.30 3.26 2.09
C GLY A 27 37.54 2.28 3.00
N CYS A 28 36.99 2.78 4.13
CA CYS A 28 35.96 2.07 4.85
C CYS A 28 34.77 1.99 3.89
N ALA A 29 34.59 0.85 3.22
CA ALA A 29 33.31 0.54 2.61
C ALA A 29 32.24 0.57 3.72
N PRO A 30 31.12 1.24 3.51
CA PRO A 30 30.04 1.19 4.48
C PRO A 30 29.68 -0.28 4.67
N LYS A 31 29.73 -0.72 5.92
CA LYS A 31 29.32 -2.06 6.29
C LYS A 31 27.83 -2.14 6.01
N GLU A 32 27.46 -2.92 5.00
CA GLU A 32 26.05 -3.17 4.68
C GLU A 32 25.35 -3.62 5.97
N ALA A 33 24.29 -2.90 6.37
CA ALA A 33 23.54 -3.25 7.57
C ALA A 33 23.01 -4.67 7.38
N ALA A 34 23.13 -5.52 8.38
CA ALA A 34 22.53 -6.83 8.33
C ALA A 34 21.02 -6.70 8.12
N PRO A 35 20.39 -7.53 7.27
CA PRO A 35 18.94 -7.46 7.05
C PRO A 35 18.22 -7.63 8.39
N ILE A 36 17.20 -6.79 8.60
CA ILE A 36 16.36 -6.84 9.80
C ILE A 36 15.22 -7.81 9.50
N PHE A 37 15.08 -8.82 10.36
CA PHE A 37 13.98 -9.77 10.28
C PHE A 37 13.13 -9.67 11.54
N GLY A 38 11.82 -9.55 11.35
CA GLY A 38 10.85 -9.63 12.44
C GLY A 38 10.76 -11.04 13.06
N PHE A 39 9.79 -11.26 13.93
CA PHE A 39 9.43 -12.60 14.37
C PHE A 39 9.13 -13.49 13.16
N PRO A 40 9.53 -14.75 13.14
CA PRO A 40 9.27 -15.63 12.00
C PRO A 40 7.78 -15.66 11.66
N PRO A 41 7.38 -15.32 10.42
CA PRO A 41 6.00 -15.46 9.99
C PRO A 41 5.64 -16.92 9.74
N VAL A 42 4.36 -17.29 9.96
CA VAL A 42 3.85 -18.58 9.47
C VAL A 42 3.62 -18.49 7.96
N ALA A 43 3.94 -19.58 7.25
CA ALA A 43 3.78 -19.61 5.80
C ALA A 43 2.32 -19.88 5.41
N VAL A 44 1.82 -19.11 4.44
CA VAL A 44 0.59 -19.41 3.72
C VAL A 44 0.88 -19.41 2.21
N GLN A 45 0.03 -20.03 1.41
CA GLN A 45 0.20 -20.04 -0.04
C GLN A 45 -0.98 -19.34 -0.72
N ALA A 46 -0.69 -18.65 -1.81
CA ALA A 46 -1.72 -18.08 -2.65
C ALA A 46 -2.53 -19.20 -3.33
N THR A 47 -3.84 -19.02 -3.38
CA THR A 47 -4.79 -19.89 -4.08
C THR A 47 -5.03 -19.40 -5.52
N GLY A 48 -4.76 -18.11 -5.78
CA GLY A 48 -4.87 -17.46 -7.07
C GLY A 48 -3.93 -16.25 -7.18
N GLU A 49 -3.84 -15.72 -8.39
CA GLU A 49 -3.18 -14.45 -8.67
C GLU A 49 -3.86 -13.72 -9.81
N THR A 50 -3.75 -12.40 -9.86
CA THR A 50 -4.26 -11.64 -11.00
C THR A 50 -3.32 -11.70 -12.20
N GLU A 51 -3.86 -11.49 -13.39
CA GLU A 51 -3.04 -11.04 -14.52
C GLU A 51 -2.26 -9.80 -14.11
N PRO A 52 -1.01 -9.62 -14.59
CA PRO A 52 -0.21 -8.46 -14.26
C PRO A 52 -0.85 -7.15 -14.72
N VAL A 53 -0.54 -6.05 -14.04
CA VAL A 53 -0.88 -4.71 -14.53
C VAL A 53 -0.15 -4.41 -15.85
N GLY A 54 -0.63 -3.45 -16.61
CA GLY A 54 -0.08 -3.14 -17.96
C GLY A 54 1.25 -2.41 -17.91
N THR A 55 1.54 -1.68 -16.85
CA THR A 55 2.79 -0.96 -16.70
C THR A 55 3.92 -1.90 -16.28
N VAL A 56 4.95 -2.00 -17.12
CA VAL A 56 6.11 -2.90 -16.92
C VAL A 56 7.18 -2.27 -16.03
N ALA A 57 6.90 -1.15 -15.38
CA ALA A 57 7.83 -0.52 -14.44
C ALA A 57 7.87 -1.27 -13.11
N ALA A 58 8.96 -1.14 -12.38
CA ALA A 58 9.17 -1.80 -11.10
C ALA A 58 8.31 -1.23 -9.95
N ASP A 59 7.50 -0.22 -10.14
CA ASP A 59 6.63 0.41 -9.17
C ASP A 59 5.31 0.77 -9.86
N ALA A 60 4.48 -0.23 -10.09
CA ALA A 60 3.28 -0.14 -10.91
C ALA A 60 2.01 -0.58 -10.18
N ALA A 61 1.87 -1.85 -9.81
CA ALA A 61 0.74 -2.29 -9.00
C ALA A 61 0.88 -1.76 -7.56
N ASP A 62 -0.25 -1.38 -6.95
CA ASP A 62 -0.21 -0.81 -5.61
C ASP A 62 -1.28 -1.41 -4.69
N ASP A 63 -2.53 -1.01 -4.84
CA ASP A 63 -3.55 -1.26 -3.83
C ASP A 63 -4.80 -1.92 -4.43
N PRO A 64 -5.35 -2.97 -3.79
CA PRO A 64 -6.59 -3.62 -4.19
C PRO A 64 -7.75 -3.23 -3.28
N ALA A 65 -8.97 -3.23 -3.83
CA ALA A 65 -10.23 -3.17 -3.10
C ALA A 65 -11.17 -4.30 -3.55
N ILE A 66 -11.99 -4.83 -2.64
CA ILE A 66 -12.82 -6.02 -2.88
C ILE A 66 -14.29 -5.62 -2.86
N TRP A 67 -15.01 -5.93 -3.94
CA TRP A 67 -16.46 -5.96 -3.93
C TRP A 67 -16.99 -7.39 -3.91
N ARG A 68 -17.82 -7.73 -2.91
CA ARG A 68 -18.40 -9.06 -2.78
C ARG A 68 -19.81 -9.10 -3.33
N ASN A 69 -20.03 -9.92 -4.35
CA ASN A 69 -21.36 -10.23 -4.84
C ASN A 69 -22.07 -11.20 -3.90
N ALA A 70 -22.95 -10.69 -3.04
CA ALA A 70 -23.66 -11.53 -2.07
C ALA A 70 -24.63 -12.54 -2.71
N ALA A 71 -25.16 -12.22 -3.89
CA ALA A 71 -26.10 -13.09 -4.60
C ALA A 71 -25.40 -14.21 -5.39
N THR A 72 -24.22 -13.91 -5.93
CA THR A 72 -23.41 -14.86 -6.71
C THR A 72 -21.95 -14.67 -6.33
N PRO A 73 -21.48 -15.25 -5.21
CA PRO A 73 -20.15 -14.96 -4.64
C PRO A 73 -18.98 -15.12 -5.60
N ALA A 74 -19.03 -16.10 -6.51
CA ALA A 74 -18.00 -16.31 -7.53
C ALA A 74 -17.90 -15.17 -8.56
N ASN A 75 -18.90 -14.28 -8.64
CA ASN A 75 -18.89 -13.08 -9.50
C ASN A 75 -18.44 -11.82 -8.75
N SER A 76 -17.83 -11.97 -7.59
CA SER A 76 -17.20 -10.85 -6.89
C SER A 76 -16.06 -10.28 -7.71
N LEU A 77 -15.75 -9.00 -7.48
CA LEU A 77 -14.78 -8.26 -8.28
C LEU A 77 -13.70 -7.65 -7.39
N ILE A 78 -12.52 -7.48 -7.98
CA ILE A 78 -11.39 -6.79 -7.37
C ILE A 78 -11.12 -5.55 -8.23
N VAL A 79 -11.05 -4.38 -7.61
CA VAL A 79 -10.57 -3.16 -8.25
C VAL A 79 -9.16 -2.90 -7.74
N ALA A 80 -8.22 -2.70 -8.64
CA ALA A 80 -6.83 -2.51 -8.22
C ALA A 80 -6.11 -1.45 -9.06
N THR A 81 -5.14 -0.81 -8.46
CA THR A 81 -4.41 0.30 -9.06
C THR A 81 -3.18 -0.15 -9.83
N ASP A 82 -2.96 0.52 -10.97
CA ASP A 82 -1.68 0.70 -11.63
C ASP A 82 -1.28 2.16 -11.41
N LYS A 83 -0.28 2.41 -10.57
CA LYS A 83 0.14 3.77 -10.16
C LYS A 83 0.47 4.71 -11.31
N GLN A 84 0.72 4.18 -12.49
CA GLN A 84 1.13 4.94 -13.66
C GLN A 84 0.02 5.12 -14.70
N ALA A 85 -1.05 4.30 -14.63
CA ALA A 85 -2.00 4.21 -15.72
C ALA A 85 -3.48 4.32 -15.30
N GLY A 86 -3.87 3.79 -14.12
CA GLY A 86 -5.28 3.85 -13.69
C GLY A 86 -5.76 2.64 -12.93
N LEU A 87 -6.97 2.18 -13.23
CA LEU A 87 -7.64 1.15 -12.45
C LEU A 87 -8.00 -0.07 -13.31
N TYR A 88 -7.65 -1.24 -12.81
CA TYR A 88 -8.09 -2.53 -13.33
C TYR A 88 -9.28 -3.06 -12.53
N VAL A 89 -10.16 -3.79 -13.20
CA VAL A 89 -11.17 -4.62 -12.57
C VAL A 89 -10.87 -6.07 -12.92
N TYR A 90 -10.73 -6.92 -11.91
CA TYR A 90 -10.47 -8.34 -12.07
C TYR A 90 -11.64 -9.17 -11.52
N GLY A 91 -11.81 -10.38 -12.05
CA GLY A 91 -12.60 -11.41 -11.40
C GLY A 91 -11.78 -12.20 -10.37
N LEU A 92 -12.44 -13.07 -9.60
CA LEU A 92 -11.75 -13.94 -8.63
C LEU A 92 -10.86 -15.00 -9.29
N ASP A 93 -11.04 -15.26 -10.59
CA ASP A 93 -10.14 -16.08 -11.42
C ASP A 93 -8.84 -15.34 -11.81
N GLY A 94 -8.66 -14.13 -11.31
CA GLY A 94 -7.51 -13.26 -11.58
C GLY A 94 -7.52 -12.59 -12.96
N LYS A 95 -8.52 -12.84 -13.80
CA LYS A 95 -8.58 -12.29 -15.17
C LYS A 95 -9.05 -10.85 -15.20
N ILE A 96 -8.41 -10.04 -16.03
CA ILE A 96 -8.85 -8.67 -16.30
C ILE A 96 -10.25 -8.70 -16.92
N ARG A 97 -11.17 -7.96 -16.33
CA ARG A 97 -12.52 -7.70 -16.87
C ARG A 97 -12.58 -6.38 -17.61
N SER A 98 -11.96 -5.35 -17.04
CA SER A 98 -11.87 -4.04 -17.67
C SER A 98 -10.67 -3.25 -17.13
N PHE A 99 -10.36 -2.16 -17.81
CA PHE A 99 -9.38 -1.16 -17.42
C PHE A 99 -9.94 0.23 -17.72
N ILE A 100 -9.67 1.19 -16.84
CA ILE A 100 -9.93 2.59 -17.10
C ILE A 100 -8.66 3.41 -16.89
N ASP A 101 -8.30 4.21 -17.91
CA ASP A 101 -7.22 5.18 -17.80
C ASP A 101 -7.65 6.32 -16.85
N ALA A 102 -7.02 6.39 -15.70
CA ALA A 102 -7.19 7.45 -14.70
C ALA A 102 -5.88 8.24 -14.47
N GLY A 103 -4.87 7.97 -15.29
CA GLY A 103 -3.53 8.52 -15.10
C GLY A 103 -2.90 8.01 -13.81
N ARG A 104 -2.18 8.88 -13.10
CA ARG A 104 -1.47 8.50 -11.89
C ARG A 104 -2.43 8.45 -10.69
N VAL A 105 -2.61 7.26 -10.16
CA VAL A 105 -3.36 6.98 -8.92
C VAL A 105 -2.44 6.26 -7.92
N ASN A 106 -2.85 6.10 -6.67
CA ASN A 106 -2.11 5.28 -5.70
C ASN A 106 -3.06 4.25 -5.09
N ASN A 107 -3.64 4.53 -3.93
CA ASN A 107 -4.56 3.61 -3.28
C ASN A 107 -5.99 3.73 -3.83
N VAL A 108 -6.76 2.66 -3.63
CA VAL A 108 -8.16 2.56 -4.02
C VAL A 108 -8.98 1.92 -2.90
N ASP A 109 -10.18 2.42 -2.70
CA ASP A 109 -11.17 1.77 -1.82
C ASP A 109 -12.57 1.86 -2.44
N LEU A 110 -13.50 1.05 -1.99
CA LEU A 110 -14.85 1.03 -2.53
C LEU A 110 -15.90 0.73 -1.46
N ILE A 111 -17.11 1.21 -1.71
CA ILE A 111 -18.25 1.02 -0.82
C ILE A 111 -19.56 0.97 -1.60
N GLU A 112 -20.53 0.22 -1.08
CA GLU A 112 -21.90 0.26 -1.58
C GLU A 112 -22.67 1.42 -0.96
N VAL A 113 -23.31 2.24 -1.80
CA VAL A 113 -24.18 3.35 -1.40
C VAL A 113 -25.53 3.19 -2.07
N GLY A 114 -26.50 2.64 -1.36
CA GLY A 114 -27.75 2.20 -1.95
C GLY A 114 -27.51 1.07 -2.96
N GLU A 115 -27.92 1.27 -4.20
CA GLU A 115 -27.73 0.30 -5.29
C GLU A 115 -26.43 0.56 -6.10
N ARG A 116 -25.59 1.51 -5.68
CA ARG A 116 -24.38 1.90 -6.40
C ARG A 116 -23.14 1.44 -5.66
N ILE A 117 -22.16 0.97 -6.40
CA ILE A 117 -20.83 0.67 -5.88
C ILE A 117 -19.94 1.85 -6.26
N ILE A 118 -19.55 2.62 -5.26
CA ILE A 118 -18.69 3.79 -5.44
C ILE A 118 -17.24 3.36 -5.19
N VAL A 119 -16.38 3.67 -6.15
CA VAL A 119 -14.93 3.44 -6.08
C VAL A 119 -14.26 4.81 -5.97
N ALA A 120 -13.34 4.94 -5.04
CA ALA A 120 -12.54 6.13 -4.83
C ALA A 120 -11.06 5.78 -4.91
N ALA A 121 -10.30 6.54 -5.70
CA ALA A 121 -8.85 6.39 -5.79
C ALA A 121 -8.16 7.73 -5.48
N SER A 122 -7.03 7.67 -4.81
CA SER A 122 -6.18 8.83 -4.59
C SER A 122 -5.53 9.25 -5.91
N ASP A 123 -5.84 10.47 -6.36
CA ASP A 123 -5.39 11.01 -7.65
C ASP A 123 -4.10 11.83 -7.46
N ARG A 124 -3.02 11.38 -8.08
CA ARG A 124 -1.67 11.97 -8.06
C ARG A 124 -1.31 12.73 -9.35
N ASN A 125 -2.29 12.98 -10.22
CA ASN A 125 -2.03 13.76 -11.45
C ASN A 125 -1.69 15.23 -11.15
N MET A 126 -2.06 15.73 -9.96
CA MET A 126 -1.71 17.06 -9.46
C MET A 126 -1.03 17.00 -8.10
N ILE A 127 0.31 17.03 -8.08
CA ILE A 127 1.10 16.89 -6.84
C ILE A 127 0.84 18.00 -5.81
N ALA A 128 0.50 19.21 -6.25
CA ALA A 128 0.26 20.35 -5.35
C ALA A 128 -1.15 20.36 -4.72
N GLN A 129 -2.06 19.56 -5.27
CA GLN A 129 -3.47 19.54 -4.87
C GLN A 129 -3.97 18.10 -4.90
N SER A 130 -4.10 17.50 -3.74
CA SER A 130 -4.70 16.17 -3.61
C SER A 130 -6.15 16.19 -4.08
N ARG A 131 -6.51 15.17 -4.84
CA ARG A 131 -7.87 14.92 -5.32
C ARG A 131 -8.23 13.46 -5.08
N ILE A 132 -9.52 13.20 -5.07
CA ILE A 132 -10.09 11.86 -5.09
C ILE A 132 -10.75 11.68 -6.44
N ALA A 133 -10.33 10.70 -7.20
CA ALA A 133 -11.00 10.25 -8.41
C ALA A 133 -12.13 9.29 -8.03
N LEU A 134 -13.36 9.59 -8.45
CA LEU A 134 -14.56 8.82 -8.10
C LEU A 134 -15.13 8.14 -9.34
N PHE A 135 -15.54 6.90 -9.14
CA PHE A 135 -16.15 6.08 -10.19
C PHE A 135 -17.37 5.31 -9.65
N VAL A 136 -18.20 4.85 -10.56
CA VAL A 136 -19.25 3.85 -10.29
C VAL A 136 -18.82 2.56 -10.94
N LEU A 137 -18.72 1.49 -10.15
CA LEU A 137 -18.53 0.14 -10.67
C LEU A 137 -19.89 -0.46 -11.04
N ASN A 138 -20.04 -0.87 -12.29
CA ASN A 138 -21.16 -1.69 -12.73
C ASN A 138 -20.77 -3.18 -12.62
N PRO A 139 -21.36 -3.95 -11.72
CA PRO A 139 -20.97 -5.33 -11.50
C PRO A 139 -21.38 -6.28 -12.61
N ASP A 140 -22.36 -5.92 -13.45
CA ASP A 140 -22.88 -6.80 -14.52
C ASP A 140 -21.88 -6.91 -15.69
N ASP A 141 -21.17 -5.83 -16.00
CA ASP A 141 -20.17 -5.81 -17.07
C ASP A 141 -18.73 -5.50 -16.55
N ALA A 142 -18.59 -5.41 -15.23
CA ALA A 142 -17.34 -5.16 -14.52
C ALA A 142 -16.60 -3.91 -15.02
N LYS A 143 -17.33 -2.82 -15.32
CA LYS A 143 -16.76 -1.56 -15.80
C LYS A 143 -16.89 -0.45 -14.80
N LEU A 144 -15.87 0.39 -14.78
CA LEU A 144 -15.85 1.65 -14.06
C LEU A 144 -16.33 2.80 -14.96
N SER A 145 -17.26 3.60 -14.45
CA SER A 145 -17.73 4.82 -15.10
C SER A 145 -17.32 6.03 -14.26
N PRO A 146 -16.64 7.06 -14.83
CA PRO A 146 -16.18 8.20 -14.07
C PRO A 146 -17.36 9.00 -13.47
N LEU A 147 -17.25 9.34 -12.19
CA LEU A 147 -18.17 10.25 -11.50
C LEU A 147 -17.54 11.65 -11.32
N GLY A 148 -16.24 11.77 -11.58
CA GLY A 148 -15.47 12.99 -11.49
C GLY A 148 -14.39 12.98 -10.43
N HIS A 149 -13.85 14.17 -10.17
CA HIS A 149 -12.80 14.36 -9.17
C HIS A 149 -13.25 15.40 -8.17
N VAL A 150 -12.94 15.18 -6.90
CA VAL A 150 -13.17 16.13 -5.83
C VAL A 150 -11.85 16.49 -5.14
N ALA A 151 -11.70 17.74 -4.71
CA ALA A 151 -10.51 18.17 -3.98
C ALA A 151 -10.51 17.60 -2.57
N SER A 152 -9.35 17.13 -2.11
CA SER A 152 -9.15 16.58 -0.77
C SER A 152 -8.09 17.31 0.06
N GLY A 153 -7.55 18.42 -0.42
CA GLY A 153 -6.63 19.28 0.30
C GLY A 153 -5.34 19.58 -0.46
N PRO A 154 -4.52 20.52 0.04
CA PRO A 154 -3.23 20.83 -0.56
C PRO A 154 -2.22 19.73 -0.30
N GLY A 155 -1.38 19.40 -1.29
CA GLY A 155 -0.33 18.38 -1.22
C GLY A 155 -0.58 17.19 -2.13
N GLU A 156 0.34 16.23 -2.11
CA GLU A 156 0.26 15.00 -2.91
C GLU A 156 -0.65 13.98 -2.22
N GLY A 157 -1.69 13.52 -2.93
CA GLY A 157 -2.54 12.41 -2.47
C GLY A 157 -1.75 11.11 -2.50
N TYR A 158 -1.99 10.22 -1.52
CA TYR A 158 -1.24 8.98 -1.37
C TYR A 158 -2.19 7.84 -0.98
N GLY A 159 -2.46 7.62 0.31
CA GLY A 159 -3.43 6.65 0.76
C GLY A 159 -4.88 7.14 0.70
N ILE A 160 -5.82 6.20 0.75
CA ILE A 160 -7.26 6.49 0.83
C ILE A 160 -7.99 5.37 1.58
N CYS A 161 -8.98 5.71 2.36
CA CYS A 161 -9.95 4.75 2.88
C CYS A 161 -11.32 5.39 3.06
N ILE A 162 -12.38 4.57 2.93
CA ILE A 162 -13.78 5.02 2.96
C ILE A 162 -14.47 4.49 4.23
N LYS A 163 -15.26 5.34 4.82
CA LYS A 163 -16.22 4.99 5.86
C LYS A 163 -17.63 5.29 5.37
N GLU A 164 -18.56 4.40 5.67
CA GLU A 164 -19.97 4.68 5.45
C GLU A 164 -20.39 5.90 6.29
N ALA A 165 -21.06 6.86 5.65
CA ALA A 165 -21.59 8.02 6.34
C ALA A 165 -22.96 7.72 6.93
N ASP A 166 -23.29 8.40 8.04
CA ASP A 166 -24.58 8.25 8.71
C ASP A 166 -25.77 8.79 7.91
N ALA A 167 -25.53 9.39 6.73
CA ALA A 167 -26.55 9.99 5.88
C ALA A 167 -26.58 9.37 4.48
N PRO A 168 -27.77 9.03 3.93
CA PRO A 168 -27.89 8.47 2.58
C PRO A 168 -27.24 9.37 1.49
N GLY A 169 -26.51 8.74 0.56
CA GLY A 169 -25.85 9.44 -0.55
C GLY A 169 -24.60 10.19 -0.17
N LYS A 170 -24.13 10.05 1.07
CA LYS A 170 -22.88 10.64 1.55
C LYS A 170 -21.83 9.57 1.82
N LEU A 171 -20.58 9.97 1.67
CA LEU A 171 -19.40 9.19 2.06
C LEU A 171 -18.51 10.02 2.97
N GLU A 172 -17.82 9.34 3.87
CA GLU A 172 -16.69 9.90 4.61
C GLU A 172 -15.42 9.23 4.09
N ILE A 173 -14.52 10.03 3.52
CA ILE A 173 -13.26 9.55 2.95
C ILE A 173 -12.10 10.15 3.73
N PHE A 174 -11.14 9.32 4.10
CA PHE A 174 -9.88 9.78 4.67
C PHE A 174 -8.83 9.78 3.56
N ALA A 175 -8.45 10.97 3.12
CA ALA A 175 -7.39 11.17 2.13
C ALA A 175 -6.07 11.37 2.88
N VAL A 176 -5.19 10.39 2.75
CA VAL A 176 -3.86 10.39 3.37
C VAL A 176 -2.88 11.04 2.40
N LEU A 177 -2.20 12.11 2.85
CA LEU A 177 -1.28 12.88 2.04
C LEU A 177 0.16 12.51 2.39
N LYS A 178 0.99 12.45 1.38
CA LYS A 178 2.40 12.00 1.48
C LYS A 178 3.24 12.78 2.51
N ALA A 179 2.87 14.03 2.78
CA ALA A 179 3.59 14.88 3.73
C ALA A 179 3.12 14.74 5.19
N GLY A 180 2.22 13.82 5.50
CA GLY A 180 1.76 13.54 6.87
C GLY A 180 0.32 13.95 7.19
N ALA A 181 -0.31 14.81 6.39
CA ALA A 181 -1.69 15.21 6.64
C ALA A 181 -2.68 14.10 6.28
N ILE A 182 -3.72 13.97 7.09
CA ILE A 182 -4.83 13.03 6.88
C ILE A 182 -6.11 13.86 6.88
N ASN A 183 -6.70 14.06 5.72
CA ASN A 183 -7.87 14.88 5.56
C ASN A 183 -9.14 14.03 5.58
N HIS A 184 -10.02 14.32 6.52
CA HIS A 184 -11.37 13.77 6.56
C HIS A 184 -12.25 14.60 5.59
N VAL A 185 -12.75 13.95 4.57
CA VAL A 185 -13.48 14.55 3.46
C VAL A 185 -14.90 14.00 3.44
N GLU A 186 -15.89 14.86 3.61
CA GLU A 186 -17.27 14.52 3.33
C GLU A 186 -17.55 14.67 1.84
N VAL A 187 -18.13 13.63 1.23
CA VAL A 187 -18.46 13.60 -0.19
C VAL A 187 -19.96 13.39 -0.36
N ASP A 188 -20.60 14.31 -1.06
CA ASP A 188 -21.98 14.17 -1.53
C ASP A 188 -21.97 13.53 -2.92
N VAL A 189 -22.53 12.31 -3.02
CA VAL A 189 -22.53 11.52 -4.24
C VAL A 189 -23.85 11.72 -5.00
N GLY A 190 -23.84 12.62 -5.99
CA GLY A 190 -24.97 12.82 -6.90
C GLY A 190 -25.07 11.73 -7.98
N ALA A 191 -26.07 11.85 -8.85
CA ALA A 191 -26.32 10.85 -9.90
C ALA A 191 -25.18 10.80 -10.94
N THR A 192 -24.61 11.95 -11.31
CA THR A 192 -23.61 12.10 -12.38
C THR A 192 -22.37 12.88 -11.98
N SER A 193 -22.32 13.36 -10.74
CA SER A 193 -21.18 14.15 -10.21
C SER A 193 -21.14 14.01 -8.69
N ALA A 194 -20.03 14.41 -8.11
CA ALA A 194 -19.87 14.50 -6.67
C ALA A 194 -19.33 15.87 -6.26
N THR A 195 -19.61 16.27 -5.02
CA THR A 195 -18.99 17.45 -4.38
C THR A 195 -18.39 17.03 -3.04
N ALA A 196 -17.38 17.75 -2.58
CA ALA A 196 -16.69 17.38 -1.34
C ALA A 196 -16.28 18.61 -0.54
N ASN A 197 -16.15 18.37 0.79
CA ASN A 197 -15.60 19.34 1.73
C ASN A 197 -14.64 18.64 2.68
N VAL A 198 -13.44 19.20 2.87
CA VAL A 198 -12.55 18.80 3.96
C VAL A 198 -13.15 19.32 5.27
N VAL A 199 -13.54 18.43 6.16
CA VAL A 199 -14.24 18.77 7.41
C VAL A 199 -13.32 18.69 8.63
N HIS A 200 -12.22 17.97 8.53
CA HIS A 200 -11.23 17.82 9.59
C HIS A 200 -9.87 17.43 9.03
N THR A 201 -8.79 17.78 9.71
CA THR A 201 -7.42 17.38 9.37
C THR A 201 -6.71 16.85 10.61
N MET A 202 -6.06 15.73 10.46
CA MET A 202 -5.18 15.10 11.42
C MET A 202 -3.79 15.02 10.80
N ASP A 203 -2.75 14.80 11.60
CA ASP A 203 -1.38 14.74 11.11
C ASP A 203 -0.58 13.63 11.80
N VAL A 204 0.33 13.04 11.05
CA VAL A 204 1.45 12.23 11.55
C VAL A 204 2.77 12.89 11.17
N PRO A 205 3.88 12.60 11.90
CA PRO A 205 5.14 13.32 11.71
C PRO A 205 5.81 13.15 10.34
N THR A 206 5.67 11.98 9.71
CA THR A 206 6.34 11.65 8.44
C THR A 206 5.35 11.02 7.45
N GLN A 207 5.83 10.38 6.41
CA GLN A 207 5.03 9.82 5.32
C GLN A 207 4.11 8.69 5.80
N PRO A 208 2.79 8.84 5.70
CA PRO A 208 1.82 7.75 5.89
C PRO A 208 1.32 7.24 4.56
N GLU A 209 0.79 6.01 4.55
CA GLU A 209 0.09 5.48 3.38
C GLU A 209 -1.20 4.75 3.75
N GLY A 210 -1.13 3.49 4.16
CA GLY A 210 -2.30 2.67 4.41
C GLY A 210 -3.22 3.24 5.47
N CYS A 211 -4.54 3.19 5.24
CA CYS A 211 -5.52 3.51 6.27
C CYS A 211 -6.73 2.57 6.22
N VAL A 212 -7.44 2.46 7.35
CA VAL A 212 -8.69 1.71 7.46
C VAL A 212 -9.49 2.16 8.67
N VAL A 213 -10.82 2.06 8.61
CA VAL A 213 -11.73 2.43 9.70
C VAL A 213 -12.43 1.19 10.26
N ASP A 214 -12.43 1.03 11.59
CA ASP A 214 -13.18 -0.04 12.26
C ASP A 214 -14.66 0.34 12.50
N LYS A 215 -15.47 -0.64 12.95
CA LYS A 215 -16.88 -0.41 13.31
C LYS A 215 -17.08 0.55 14.48
N ALA A 216 -16.11 0.66 15.36
CA ALA A 216 -16.20 1.52 16.53
C ALA A 216 -15.91 2.99 16.16
N GLY A 217 -15.54 3.28 14.90
CA GLY A 217 -15.22 4.61 14.42
C GLY A 217 -13.80 5.02 14.79
N ASN A 218 -12.87 4.09 14.83
CA ASN A 218 -11.45 4.39 14.90
C ASN A 218 -10.83 4.30 13.50
N LEU A 219 -10.08 5.32 13.13
CA LEU A 219 -9.24 5.35 11.95
C LEU A 219 -7.84 4.86 12.33
N TYR A 220 -7.34 3.88 11.62
CA TYR A 220 -5.96 3.39 11.70
C TYR A 220 -5.18 3.88 10.50
N VAL A 221 -3.96 4.37 10.74
CA VAL A 221 -3.08 4.91 9.68
C VAL A 221 -1.68 4.37 9.87
N GLY A 222 -1.11 3.80 8.82
CA GLY A 222 0.29 3.39 8.76
C GLY A 222 1.17 4.59 8.47
N GLU A 223 2.09 4.92 9.37
CA GLU A 223 3.22 5.82 9.10
C GLU A 223 4.43 4.94 8.78
N GLU A 224 4.90 4.97 7.53
CA GLU A 224 5.82 3.99 6.96
C GLU A 224 7.00 3.64 7.87
N ARG A 225 7.63 4.64 8.49
CA ARG A 225 8.84 4.46 9.31
C ARG A 225 8.63 4.57 10.81
N ALA A 226 7.37 4.66 11.24
CA ALA A 226 7.06 4.82 12.66
C ALA A 226 6.14 3.71 13.21
N GLY A 227 5.10 3.33 12.48
CA GLY A 227 4.13 2.32 12.94
C GLY A 227 2.69 2.70 12.67
N ILE A 228 1.77 2.11 13.43
CA ILE A 228 0.33 2.30 13.25
C ILE A 228 -0.21 3.29 14.28
N TRP A 229 -0.82 4.34 13.78
CA TRP A 229 -1.56 5.33 14.57
C TRP A 229 -3.04 5.02 14.61
N ARG A 230 -3.72 5.41 15.68
CA ARG A 230 -5.17 5.38 15.82
C ARG A 230 -5.69 6.77 16.11
N PHE A 231 -6.70 7.20 15.34
CA PHE A 231 -7.43 8.46 15.48
C PHE A 231 -8.92 8.19 15.65
N PRO A 232 -9.70 9.10 16.27
CA PRO A 232 -11.15 9.05 16.16
C PRO A 232 -11.58 9.42 14.73
N ALA A 233 -12.36 8.56 14.07
CA ALA A 233 -12.87 8.80 12.72
C ALA A 233 -14.13 9.67 12.70
N ALA A 234 -14.67 10.03 13.86
CA ALA A 234 -15.87 10.85 13.96
C ALA A 234 -15.58 12.30 13.53
N ARG A 235 -16.56 12.93 12.89
CA ARG A 235 -16.51 14.36 12.56
C ARG A 235 -16.25 15.21 13.82
N GLY A 236 -15.18 15.97 13.81
CA GLY A 236 -14.77 16.75 14.99
C GLY A 236 -14.18 15.93 16.14
N GLY A 237 -13.80 14.70 15.88
CA GLY A 237 -13.27 13.74 16.89
C GLY A 237 -11.89 14.05 17.47
N GLY A 238 -11.27 15.17 17.11
CA GLY A 238 -9.95 15.56 17.55
C GLY A 238 -8.84 15.11 16.59
N SER A 239 -7.76 15.89 16.55
CA SER A 239 -6.62 15.67 15.63
C SER A 239 -5.48 14.85 16.23
N THR A 240 -5.55 14.52 17.52
CA THR A 240 -4.46 13.83 18.23
C THR A 240 -4.57 12.32 18.05
N GLY A 241 -3.61 11.73 17.37
CA GLY A 241 -3.47 10.30 17.25
C GLY A 241 -2.77 9.64 18.43
N THR A 242 -2.95 8.35 18.57
CA THR A 242 -2.22 7.51 19.52
C THR A 242 -1.46 6.45 18.72
N MET A 243 -0.13 6.37 18.91
CA MET A 243 0.69 5.28 18.37
C MET A 243 0.32 3.99 19.10
N ILE A 244 -0.25 3.02 18.37
CA ILE A 244 -0.77 1.77 18.96
C ILE A 244 0.09 0.55 18.64
N ALA A 245 0.85 0.61 17.55
CA ALA A 245 1.80 -0.44 17.18
C ALA A 245 3.04 0.21 16.53
N PRO A 246 4.06 0.57 17.34
CA PRO A 246 5.30 1.11 16.79
C PRO A 246 6.10 0.04 16.04
N ILE A 247 6.92 0.47 15.08
CA ILE A 247 7.96 -0.38 14.51
C ILE A 247 8.92 -0.79 15.61
N ASP A 248 9.03 -2.08 15.84
CA ASP A 248 9.88 -2.66 16.87
C ASP A 248 10.90 -3.68 16.30
N ASN A 249 10.92 -3.84 14.98
CA ASN A 249 11.73 -4.83 14.27
C ASN A 249 11.50 -6.28 14.76
N GLN A 250 10.35 -6.54 15.32
CA GLN A 250 9.86 -7.83 15.78
C GLN A 250 8.48 -8.14 15.22
N ARG A 251 7.49 -7.32 15.53
CA ARG A 251 6.11 -7.44 15.03
C ARG A 251 5.92 -6.68 13.72
N LEU A 252 6.53 -5.50 13.62
CA LEU A 252 6.57 -4.65 12.44
C LEU A 252 8.00 -4.30 12.07
N VAL A 253 8.32 -4.41 10.79
CA VAL A 253 9.55 -3.96 10.15
C VAL A 253 9.18 -2.92 9.10
N ALA A 254 9.89 -1.81 9.07
CA ALA A 254 9.61 -0.72 8.12
C ALA A 254 9.85 -1.18 6.65
N ASP A 255 9.06 -0.70 5.72
CA ASP A 255 8.03 0.31 5.89
C ASP A 255 6.69 -0.36 6.29
N VAL A 256 5.82 0.38 6.97
CA VAL A 256 4.44 -0.05 7.29
C VAL A 256 3.54 0.54 6.21
N GLU A 257 3.07 -0.32 5.32
CA GLU A 257 2.33 0.05 4.13
C GLU A 257 0.82 -0.20 4.29
N GLY A 258 0.22 -0.99 3.41
CA GLY A 258 -1.22 -1.26 3.40
C GLY A 258 -1.77 -1.74 4.75
N LEU A 259 -2.94 -1.23 5.10
CA LEU A 259 -3.73 -1.65 6.26
C LEU A 259 -5.10 -2.14 5.81
N THR A 260 -5.56 -3.22 6.41
CA THR A 260 -6.94 -3.71 6.20
C THR A 260 -7.52 -4.30 7.49
N ILE A 261 -8.84 -4.33 7.58
CA ILE A 261 -9.55 -5.01 8.68
C ILE A 261 -10.44 -6.09 8.09
N ILE A 262 -10.25 -7.32 8.56
CA ILE A 262 -11.18 -8.40 8.27
C ILE A 262 -12.06 -8.68 9.49
N ARG A 263 -13.37 -8.84 9.23
CA ARG A 263 -14.35 -9.16 10.27
C ARG A 263 -14.91 -10.53 9.98
N ASP A 264 -14.66 -11.48 10.86
CA ASP A 264 -15.16 -12.83 10.70
C ASP A 264 -16.70 -12.94 10.93
N ALA A 265 -17.24 -14.10 10.61
CA ALA A 265 -18.68 -14.37 10.78
C ALA A 265 -19.12 -14.34 12.26
N GLY A 266 -18.23 -14.53 13.21
CA GLY A 266 -18.46 -14.42 14.65
C GLY A 266 -18.42 -12.97 15.15
N GLY A 267 -18.06 -12.02 14.30
CA GLY A 267 -17.96 -10.60 14.61
C GLY A 267 -16.62 -10.16 15.20
N ALA A 268 -15.62 -11.05 15.30
CA ALA A 268 -14.26 -10.68 15.67
C ALA A 268 -13.60 -9.90 14.52
N GLU A 269 -12.89 -8.85 14.88
CA GLU A 269 -12.16 -7.99 13.92
C GLU A 269 -10.66 -8.17 14.07
N TYR A 270 -9.97 -8.23 12.95
CA TYR A 270 -8.52 -8.34 12.89
C TYR A 270 -7.95 -7.24 12.00
N LEU A 271 -7.08 -6.41 12.57
CA LEU A 271 -6.28 -5.47 11.83
C LEU A 271 -5.06 -6.20 11.27
N ILE A 272 -4.83 -6.05 9.98
CA ILE A 272 -3.69 -6.61 9.26
C ILE A 272 -2.89 -5.45 8.68
N ALA A 273 -1.57 -5.48 8.84
CA ALA A 273 -0.66 -4.50 8.29
C ALA A 273 0.41 -5.17 7.43
N SER A 274 0.71 -4.59 6.29
CA SER A 274 1.90 -4.94 5.53
C SER A 274 3.16 -4.46 6.26
N SER A 275 4.05 -5.40 6.56
CA SER A 275 5.41 -5.19 7.08
C SER A 275 6.35 -5.39 5.90
N GLN A 276 6.43 -4.36 5.03
CA GLN A 276 7.07 -4.45 3.72
C GLN A 276 8.54 -4.84 3.83
N GLY A 277 9.26 -4.27 4.80
CA GLY A 277 10.71 -4.45 4.94
C GLY A 277 11.17 -5.88 5.23
N ASP A 278 10.25 -6.80 5.57
CA ASP A 278 10.56 -8.22 5.72
C ASP A 278 9.50 -9.16 5.11
N ASN A 279 8.69 -8.63 4.19
CA ASN A 279 7.74 -9.38 3.36
C ASN A 279 6.73 -10.20 4.19
N ALA A 280 6.19 -9.62 5.24
CA ALA A 280 5.24 -10.28 6.13
C ALA A 280 4.03 -9.40 6.44
N TYR A 281 2.98 -10.02 6.96
CA TYR A 281 1.74 -9.36 7.36
C TYR A 281 1.51 -9.58 8.84
N ALA A 282 1.48 -8.51 9.61
CA ALA A 282 1.28 -8.57 11.05
C ALA A 282 -0.22 -8.44 11.39
N VAL A 283 -0.69 -9.21 12.37
CA VAL A 283 -2.13 -9.32 12.70
C VAL A 283 -2.37 -9.03 14.17
N TRP A 284 -3.36 -8.18 14.43
CA TRP A 284 -3.87 -7.87 15.78
C TRP A 284 -5.38 -8.08 15.85
N SER A 285 -5.87 -8.56 16.99
CA SER A 285 -7.31 -8.54 17.27
C SER A 285 -7.74 -7.18 17.78
N LEU A 286 -8.90 -6.70 17.31
CA LEU A 286 -9.54 -5.49 17.76
C LEU A 286 -10.65 -5.81 18.79
N PRO A 287 -11.01 -4.86 19.66
CA PRO A 287 -10.46 -3.49 19.77
C PRO A 287 -9.18 -3.38 20.62
N GLU A 288 -8.75 -4.43 21.32
CA GLU A 288 -7.70 -4.39 22.34
C GLU A 288 -6.28 -4.30 21.76
N MET A 289 -6.13 -4.38 20.44
CA MET A 289 -4.82 -4.42 19.75
C MET A 289 -3.92 -5.54 20.28
N ARG A 290 -4.53 -6.70 20.57
CA ARG A 290 -3.76 -7.86 21.01
C ARG A 290 -3.06 -8.49 19.80
N TYR A 291 -1.75 -8.52 19.83
CA TYR A 291 -0.96 -9.14 18.78
C TYR A 291 -1.27 -10.64 18.68
N ILE A 292 -1.57 -11.11 17.46
CA ILE A 292 -1.90 -12.50 17.16
C ILE A 292 -0.68 -13.22 16.60
N GLY A 293 0.00 -12.64 15.63
CA GLY A 293 1.14 -13.25 14.93
C GLY A 293 1.40 -12.56 13.60
N ARG A 294 2.20 -13.22 12.79
CA ARG A 294 2.56 -12.77 11.44
C ARG A 294 2.44 -13.94 10.47
N PHE A 295 2.07 -13.65 9.24
CA PHE A 295 2.14 -14.63 8.15
C PHE A 295 2.85 -14.02 6.95
N ALA A 296 3.33 -14.88 6.05
CA ALA A 296 3.92 -14.48 4.78
C ALA A 296 3.35 -15.36 3.66
N ILE A 297 3.11 -14.78 2.51
CA ILE A 297 2.73 -15.53 1.32
C ILE A 297 4.02 -16.11 0.70
N THR A 298 4.13 -17.42 0.72
CA THR A 298 5.29 -18.14 0.21
C THR A 298 4.97 -18.80 -1.13
N ALA A 299 6.00 -19.04 -1.94
CA ALA A 299 5.83 -19.71 -3.23
C ALA A 299 5.20 -21.11 -3.08
N GLY A 300 4.25 -21.38 -3.96
CA GLY A 300 3.54 -22.67 -4.10
C GLY A 300 3.17 -22.89 -5.55
N SER A 301 1.88 -23.07 -5.84
CA SER A 301 1.37 -23.07 -7.22
C SER A 301 1.49 -21.69 -7.89
N PHE A 302 1.48 -20.64 -7.09
CA PHE A 302 1.71 -19.24 -7.47
C PHE A 302 2.98 -18.73 -6.78
N GLY A 303 3.47 -17.54 -7.22
CA GLY A 303 4.63 -16.89 -6.62
C GLY A 303 4.40 -16.49 -5.16
N ALA A 304 5.48 -16.15 -4.47
CA ALA A 304 5.44 -15.46 -3.19
C ALA A 304 5.05 -13.99 -3.39
N THR A 305 4.84 -13.25 -2.30
CA THR A 305 4.83 -11.78 -2.32
C THR A 305 6.11 -11.22 -1.75
N SER A 306 6.52 -10.08 -2.27
CA SER A 306 7.59 -9.27 -1.71
C SER A 306 7.31 -7.79 -1.93
N GLU A 307 7.90 -6.95 -1.07
CA GLU A 307 7.78 -5.49 -1.18
C GLU A 307 6.31 -5.04 -1.33
N THR A 308 5.41 -5.64 -0.51
CA THR A 308 3.97 -5.42 -0.61
C THR A 308 3.60 -4.02 -0.14
N ASP A 309 3.03 -3.22 -1.05
CA ASP A 309 2.40 -1.95 -0.74
C ASP A 309 0.98 -2.20 -0.20
N GLY A 310 -0.01 -2.32 -1.06
CA GLY A 310 -1.42 -2.43 -0.67
C GLY A 310 -1.90 -3.85 -0.38
N ILE A 311 -2.86 -3.93 0.53
CA ILE A 311 -3.55 -5.16 0.92
C ILE A 311 -5.05 -4.91 1.13
N ALA A 312 -5.88 -5.91 0.81
CA ALA A 312 -7.29 -5.89 1.15
C ALA A 312 -7.73 -7.22 1.76
N ALA A 313 -8.71 -7.17 2.66
CA ALA A 313 -9.32 -8.38 3.21
C ALA A 313 -10.82 -8.21 3.42
N MET A 314 -11.59 -9.24 3.09
CA MET A 314 -13.02 -9.26 3.33
C MET A 314 -13.48 -10.68 3.67
N ALA A 315 -14.23 -10.81 4.77
CA ALA A 315 -14.83 -12.08 5.17
C ALA A 315 -16.13 -12.35 4.40
N GLY A 316 -16.52 -13.60 4.37
CA GLY A 316 -17.72 -14.09 3.73
C GLY A 316 -17.42 -15.13 2.65
N ASP A 317 -18.49 -15.68 2.10
CA ASP A 317 -18.35 -16.64 1.02
C ASP A 317 -18.05 -15.92 -0.32
N PHE A 318 -16.97 -16.32 -0.98
CA PHE A 318 -16.56 -15.89 -2.32
C PHE A 318 -16.54 -17.07 -3.31
N GLY A 319 -17.15 -18.19 -2.95
CA GLY A 319 -17.15 -19.41 -3.74
C GLY A 319 -16.18 -20.46 -3.18
N PRO A 320 -16.03 -21.60 -3.89
CA PRO A 320 -15.36 -22.78 -3.36
C PRO A 320 -13.88 -22.56 -3.00
N ASP A 321 -13.20 -21.64 -3.67
CA ASP A 321 -11.78 -21.37 -3.42
C ASP A 321 -11.56 -20.45 -2.19
N TYR A 322 -12.60 -19.66 -1.84
CA TYR A 322 -12.54 -18.65 -0.76
C TYR A 322 -13.81 -18.66 0.08
N PRO A 323 -14.20 -19.79 0.72
CA PRO A 323 -15.50 -19.94 1.36
C PRO A 323 -15.68 -19.12 2.64
N ASP A 324 -14.61 -18.67 3.26
CA ASP A 324 -14.56 -17.98 4.55
C ASP A 324 -14.13 -16.52 4.45
N GLY A 325 -13.67 -16.12 3.27
CA GLY A 325 -13.15 -14.79 3.00
C GLY A 325 -11.90 -14.80 2.14
N LEU A 326 -11.54 -13.63 1.72
CA LEU A 326 -10.45 -13.36 0.80
C LEU A 326 -9.49 -12.35 1.42
N PHE A 327 -8.19 -12.63 1.33
CA PHE A 327 -7.08 -11.70 1.55
C PHE A 327 -6.34 -11.52 0.23
N ILE A 328 -6.05 -10.27 -0.13
CA ILE A 328 -5.32 -9.91 -1.34
C ILE A 328 -4.11 -9.08 -0.95
N ALA A 329 -2.97 -9.35 -1.57
CA ALA A 329 -1.75 -8.59 -1.39
C ALA A 329 -1.09 -8.28 -2.72
N GLN A 330 -0.64 -7.05 -2.88
CA GLN A 330 0.21 -6.66 -4.00
C GLN A 330 1.55 -7.43 -3.92
N ASP A 331 2.06 -7.85 -5.09
CA ASP A 331 3.38 -8.47 -5.23
C ASP A 331 4.31 -7.52 -5.98
N GLY A 332 5.23 -6.90 -5.23
CA GLY A 332 6.19 -5.93 -5.73
C GLY A 332 7.25 -6.52 -6.65
N ASN A 333 7.41 -7.85 -6.68
CA ASN A 333 8.40 -8.51 -7.54
C ASN A 333 7.86 -9.78 -8.19
N ASN A 334 7.05 -9.62 -9.22
CA ASN A 334 6.49 -10.71 -10.02
C ASN A 334 7.34 -11.03 -11.28
N ALA A 335 8.64 -10.76 -11.24
CA ALA A 335 9.53 -10.96 -12.40
C ALA A 335 9.50 -12.40 -12.94
N PRO A 336 9.52 -12.62 -14.28
CA PRO A 336 9.78 -11.62 -15.34
C PRO A 336 8.53 -10.84 -15.81
N ALA A 337 7.35 -11.12 -15.27
CA ALA A 337 6.13 -10.37 -15.57
C ALA A 337 6.10 -9.03 -14.81
N ALA A 338 5.18 -8.13 -15.18
CA ALA A 338 4.87 -6.96 -14.39
C ALA A 338 4.23 -7.36 -13.06
N GLN A 339 4.16 -6.43 -12.11
CA GLN A 339 3.57 -6.64 -10.80
C GLN A 339 2.10 -7.06 -10.89
N ASN A 340 1.62 -7.77 -9.89
CA ASN A 340 0.27 -8.28 -9.81
C ASN A 340 -0.21 -8.38 -8.35
N PHE A 341 -1.32 -9.09 -8.13
CA PHE A 341 -1.89 -9.30 -6.80
C PHE A 341 -2.06 -10.80 -6.55
N LYS A 342 -1.70 -11.27 -5.35
CA LYS A 342 -1.89 -12.65 -4.90
C LYS A 342 -3.16 -12.75 -4.05
N LEU A 343 -3.95 -13.81 -4.28
CA LEU A 343 -5.21 -14.09 -3.61
C LEU A 343 -5.05 -15.27 -2.65
N VAL A 344 -5.43 -15.09 -1.39
CA VAL A 344 -5.31 -16.09 -0.32
C VAL A 344 -6.66 -16.27 0.36
N GLY A 345 -7.10 -17.51 0.55
CA GLY A 345 -8.28 -17.80 1.35
C GLY A 345 -8.04 -17.46 2.83
N TRP A 346 -8.96 -16.71 3.45
CA TRP A 346 -8.84 -16.31 4.85
C TRP A 346 -8.77 -17.50 5.81
N GLN A 347 -9.44 -18.62 5.49
CA GLN A 347 -9.35 -19.85 6.27
C GLN A 347 -7.91 -20.39 6.38
N ALA A 348 -7.08 -20.22 5.34
CA ALA A 348 -5.68 -20.63 5.39
C ALA A 348 -4.87 -19.76 6.36
N VAL A 349 -5.12 -18.45 6.36
CA VAL A 349 -4.48 -17.51 7.31
C VAL A 349 -4.91 -17.82 8.75
N LYS A 350 -6.23 -18.03 8.99
CA LYS A 350 -6.75 -18.41 10.31
C LYS A 350 -6.08 -19.72 10.81
N ALA A 351 -6.06 -20.73 9.98
CA ALA A 351 -5.46 -22.02 10.33
C ALA A 351 -3.98 -21.89 10.69
N ALA A 352 -3.22 -21.13 9.90
CA ALA A 352 -1.79 -20.91 10.12
C ALA A 352 -1.50 -20.13 11.40
N LEU A 353 -2.34 -19.13 11.74
CA LEU A 353 -2.19 -18.32 12.95
C LEU A 353 -2.89 -18.90 14.18
N GLY A 354 -3.63 -20.01 14.07
CA GLY A 354 -4.42 -20.58 15.17
C GLY A 354 -5.58 -19.72 15.60
N ILE A 355 -6.14 -18.93 14.71
CA ILE A 355 -7.37 -18.14 14.91
C ILE A 355 -8.56 -19.09 14.80
N GLN A 356 -9.45 -19.09 15.81
CA GLN A 356 -10.65 -19.93 15.89
C GLN A 356 -11.85 -19.27 15.26
#